data_05dd7e9234ead6825fefda8fba4fcbde
#
_entry.id   05dd7e9234ead6825fefda8fba4fcbde
#
_cell.length_a   1.000
_cell.length_b   1.000
_cell.length_c   1.000
_cell.angle_alpha   90.00
_cell.angle_beta   90.00
_cell.angle_gamma   90.00
#
_symmetry.space_group_name_H-M   'P 1'
#
loop_
_entity.id
_entity.type
_entity.pdbx_description
1 polymer ?
#
loop_
_entity_poly.entity_id
_entity_poly.type
_entity_poly.pdbx_seq_one_letter_code
_entity_poly.pdbx_strand_id
1 'polypeptide(L)'
;MAFEPAVIEQWIYETLTGDSTLMGLLAPDNKPSGFQMSVYNTIAPQVDPISRKQPITPYIVFDRAGSAGQDQDTICGSRVFTYPTYRITVWDTASGAVSMASSAAIMSRIDTLLDNQHVSSTSPRFYCRRESTAQTFGLESGGRTDFGVTAVYRMVTQQ
;
A
#
# COMPACT_ATOMS: atom_id res chain seq x y z
N MET A 1 -11.50 11.16 -20.78
CA MET A 1 -11.20 9.74 -20.46
C MET A 1 -11.46 9.53 -18.99
N ALA A 2 -12.22 8.52 -18.61
CA ALA A 2 -12.35 8.19 -17.20
C ALA A 2 -10.97 7.73 -16.68
N PHE A 3 -10.56 8.26 -15.54
CA PHE A 3 -9.37 7.87 -14.86
C PHE A 3 -9.48 6.38 -14.45
N GLU A 4 -8.55 5.55 -14.88
CA GLU A 4 -8.53 4.14 -14.49
C GLU A 4 -7.72 3.96 -13.21
N PRO A 5 -8.35 3.65 -12.07
CA PRO A 5 -7.65 3.37 -10.81
C PRO A 5 -6.58 2.28 -10.95
N ALA A 6 -6.80 1.35 -11.87
CA ALA A 6 -5.90 0.24 -12.16
C ALA A 6 -4.45 0.69 -12.46
N VAL A 7 -4.27 1.83 -13.13
CA VAL A 7 -2.91 2.33 -13.46
C VAL A 7 -2.13 2.73 -12.21
N ILE A 8 -2.79 3.38 -11.24
CA ILE A 8 -2.14 3.74 -9.98
C ILE A 8 -1.88 2.50 -9.13
N GLU A 9 -2.85 1.61 -9.02
CA GLU A 9 -2.72 0.38 -8.25
C GLU A 9 -1.60 -0.49 -8.80
N GLN A 10 -1.49 -0.59 -10.12
CA GLN A 10 -0.37 -1.28 -10.76
C GLN A 10 0.96 -0.60 -10.43
N TRP A 11 1.03 0.73 -10.54
CA TRP A 11 2.25 1.46 -10.21
C TRP A 11 2.66 1.29 -8.73
N ILE A 12 1.71 1.38 -7.79
CA ILE A 12 1.97 1.11 -6.37
C ILE A 12 2.55 -0.30 -6.20
N TYR A 13 1.87 -1.29 -6.77
CA TYR A 13 2.29 -2.68 -6.69
C TYR A 13 3.70 -2.89 -7.24
N GLU A 14 3.96 -2.42 -8.46
CA GLU A 14 5.26 -2.56 -9.12
C GLU A 14 6.37 -1.81 -8.37
N THR A 15 6.08 -0.63 -7.84
CA THR A 15 7.04 0.15 -7.05
C THR A 15 7.42 -0.55 -5.76
N LEU A 16 6.44 -1.10 -5.04
CA LEU A 16 6.70 -1.81 -3.78
C LEU A 16 7.38 -3.15 -4.01
N THR A 17 6.93 -3.93 -5.00
CA THR A 17 7.51 -5.25 -5.28
C THR A 17 8.84 -5.20 -6.03
N GLY A 18 9.10 -4.11 -6.73
CA GLY A 18 10.37 -3.90 -7.46
C GLY A 18 11.53 -3.49 -6.57
N ASP A 19 11.29 -3.09 -5.33
CA ASP A 19 12.34 -2.68 -4.40
C ASP A 19 12.86 -3.86 -3.56
N SER A 20 14.07 -4.30 -3.86
CA SER A 20 14.69 -5.45 -3.19
C SER A 20 14.94 -5.22 -1.69
N THR A 21 15.16 -3.96 -1.28
CA THR A 21 15.35 -3.61 0.13
C THR A 21 14.05 -3.77 0.90
N LEU A 22 12.95 -3.24 0.37
CA LEU A 22 11.62 -3.40 0.95
C LEU A 22 11.24 -4.88 1.02
N MET A 23 11.40 -5.60 -0.08
CA MET A 23 11.07 -7.03 -0.15
C MET A 23 11.91 -7.88 0.82
N GLY A 24 13.14 -7.47 1.11
CA GLY A 24 13.99 -8.10 2.12
C GLY A 24 13.54 -7.85 3.58
N LEU A 25 12.73 -6.82 3.83
CA LEU A 25 12.14 -6.53 5.14
C LEU A 25 10.82 -7.26 5.37
N LEU A 26 10.15 -7.72 4.31
CA LEU A 26 8.89 -8.44 4.38
C LEU A 26 9.14 -9.93 4.63
N ALA A 27 8.10 -10.63 5.06
CA ALA A 27 8.19 -12.08 5.23
C ALA A 27 8.54 -12.76 3.90
N PRO A 28 9.44 -13.76 3.93
CA PRO A 28 9.76 -14.49 2.72
C PRO A 28 8.51 -15.23 2.22
N ASP A 29 8.26 -15.13 0.93
CA ASP A 29 7.20 -15.89 0.30
C ASP A 29 7.54 -17.39 0.36
N ASN A 30 6.62 -18.15 0.90
CA ASN A 30 6.74 -19.63 0.93
C ASN A 30 6.37 -20.29 -0.40
N LYS A 31 6.27 -19.53 -1.49
CA LYS A 31 5.88 -20.05 -2.80
C LYS A 31 7.08 -20.50 -3.63
N PRO A 32 7.05 -21.71 -4.16
CA PRO A 32 8.12 -22.22 -5.01
C PRO A 32 8.25 -21.53 -6.37
N SER A 33 7.39 -20.58 -6.69
CA SER A 33 7.28 -20.00 -8.03
C SER A 33 7.73 -18.54 -8.18
N GLY A 34 8.40 -17.96 -7.19
CA GLY A 34 8.95 -16.60 -7.29
C GLY A 34 7.92 -15.45 -7.28
N PHE A 35 6.65 -15.72 -7.04
CA PHE A 35 5.64 -14.71 -6.77
C PHE A 35 5.68 -14.31 -5.31
N GLN A 36 6.28 -13.18 -5.01
CA GLN A 36 6.26 -12.60 -3.67
C GLN A 36 4.88 -12.01 -3.40
N MET A 37 4.08 -12.71 -2.59
CA MET A 37 2.75 -12.27 -2.19
C MET A 37 2.74 -11.61 -0.81
N SER A 38 3.80 -10.90 -0.45
CA SER A 38 3.84 -10.08 0.75
C SER A 38 3.26 -8.69 0.55
N VAL A 39 2.80 -8.37 -0.67
CA VAL A 39 2.14 -7.12 -1.03
C VAL A 39 0.78 -7.46 -1.67
N TYR A 40 -0.29 -7.02 -1.03
CA TYR A 40 -1.66 -7.35 -1.44
C TYR A 40 -2.43 -6.08 -1.79
N ASN A 41 -3.25 -6.17 -2.84
CA ASN A 41 -4.21 -5.12 -3.18
C ASN A 41 -5.56 -5.43 -2.51
N THR A 42 -6.13 -4.43 -1.86
CA THR A 42 -7.44 -4.42 -1.20
C THR A 42 -7.52 -5.28 0.06
N ILE A 43 -7.14 -6.54 0.01
CA ILE A 43 -7.22 -7.45 1.16
C ILE A 43 -6.16 -8.54 1.06
N ALA A 44 -5.50 -8.82 2.17
CA ALA A 44 -4.70 -10.03 2.28
C ALA A 44 -5.63 -11.24 2.40
N PRO A 45 -5.37 -12.34 1.69
CA PRO A 45 -6.17 -13.54 1.85
C PRO A 45 -6.03 -14.05 3.30
N GLN A 46 -7.15 -14.41 3.92
CA GLN A 46 -7.13 -15.00 5.26
C GLN A 46 -6.34 -16.30 5.29
N VAL A 47 -6.39 -17.02 4.18
CA VAL A 47 -5.62 -18.25 3.94
C VAL A 47 -5.07 -18.17 2.54
N ASP A 48 -3.76 -18.32 2.39
CA ASP A 48 -3.13 -18.43 1.07
C ASP A 48 -3.77 -19.60 0.30
N PRO A 49 -4.36 -19.36 -0.88
CA PRO A 49 -5.07 -20.38 -1.64
C PRO A 49 -4.16 -21.54 -2.09
N ILE A 50 -2.85 -21.32 -2.14
CA ILE A 50 -1.87 -22.34 -2.56
C ILE A 50 -1.29 -23.07 -1.35
N SER A 51 -0.77 -22.34 -0.37
CA SER A 51 -0.15 -22.95 0.82
C SER A 51 -1.16 -23.35 1.89
N ARG A 52 -2.41 -22.87 1.80
CA ARG A 52 -3.47 -23.04 2.81
C ARG A 52 -3.08 -22.57 4.22
N LYS A 53 -2.09 -21.69 4.31
CA LYS A 53 -1.62 -21.07 5.56
C LYS A 53 -2.03 -19.62 5.62
N GLN A 54 -2.12 -19.07 6.81
CA GLN A 54 -2.31 -17.63 7.01
C GLN A 54 -1.10 -16.88 6.45
N PRO A 55 -1.29 -15.64 5.95
CA PRO A 55 -0.19 -14.81 5.51
C PRO A 55 0.86 -14.67 6.62
N ILE A 56 2.11 -14.86 6.26
CA ILE A 56 3.22 -14.68 7.19
C ILE A 56 3.51 -13.19 7.28
N THR A 57 3.61 -12.69 8.50
CA THR A 57 3.98 -11.29 8.78
C THR A 57 5.50 -11.11 8.78
N PRO A 58 6.02 -9.91 8.46
CA PRO A 58 5.26 -8.72 8.04
C PRO A 58 4.84 -8.77 6.56
N TYR A 59 3.68 -8.19 6.26
CA TYR A 59 3.19 -8.01 4.89
C TYR A 59 2.51 -6.65 4.71
N ILE A 60 2.33 -6.23 3.46
CA ILE A 60 1.72 -4.97 3.10
C ILE A 60 0.35 -5.21 2.47
N VAL A 61 -0.63 -4.40 2.87
CA VAL A 61 -1.91 -4.27 2.18
C VAL A 61 -2.06 -2.83 1.75
N PHE A 62 -2.37 -2.60 0.49
CA PHE A 62 -2.76 -1.28 0.02
C PHE A 62 -4.17 -1.33 -0.56
N ASP A 63 -4.95 -0.30 -0.26
CA ASP A 63 -6.32 -0.19 -0.74
C ASP A 63 -6.69 1.27 -1.00
N ARG A 64 -7.69 1.46 -1.83
CA ARG A 64 -8.24 2.79 -2.07
C ARG A 64 -8.99 3.25 -0.82
N ALA A 65 -8.56 4.35 -0.22
CA ALA A 65 -9.18 4.93 0.97
C ALA A 65 -10.44 5.70 0.57
N GLY A 66 -11.56 5.00 0.41
CA GLY A 66 -12.85 5.59 0.14
C GLY A 66 -13.00 6.27 -1.23
N SER A 67 -14.15 6.88 -1.45
CA SER A 67 -14.50 7.63 -2.67
C SER A 67 -14.08 9.10 -2.62
N ALA A 68 -13.27 9.48 -1.67
CA ALA A 68 -12.88 10.87 -1.44
C ALA A 68 -11.81 11.38 -2.43
N GLY A 69 -11.93 11.01 -3.68
CA GLY A 69 -11.31 11.79 -4.73
C GLY A 69 -12.07 13.12 -4.82
N GLN A 70 -11.48 14.20 -4.34
CA GLN A 70 -12.01 15.51 -4.64
C GLN A 70 -11.70 15.80 -6.10
N ASP A 71 -12.72 15.63 -6.92
CA ASP A 71 -12.64 16.07 -8.30
C ASP A 71 -12.78 17.60 -8.32
N GLN A 72 -11.81 18.29 -8.88
CA GLN A 72 -11.96 19.71 -9.15
C GLN A 72 -12.43 19.89 -10.60
N ASP A 73 -13.63 20.39 -10.74
CA ASP A 73 -14.17 20.79 -12.04
C ASP A 73 -13.70 22.20 -12.37
N THR A 74 -13.43 22.44 -13.65
CA THR A 74 -13.27 23.80 -14.16
C THR A 74 -14.62 24.50 -14.23
N ILE A 75 -14.61 25.83 -14.36
CA ILE A 75 -15.81 26.66 -14.58
C ILE A 75 -16.65 26.15 -15.78
N CYS A 76 -16.05 25.42 -16.70
CA CYS A 76 -16.71 24.82 -17.86
C CYS A 76 -17.18 23.37 -17.62
N GLY A 77 -17.15 22.87 -16.41
CA GLY A 77 -17.60 21.51 -16.06
C GLY A 77 -16.69 20.38 -16.54
N SER A 78 -15.47 20.68 -16.97
CA SER A 78 -14.49 19.67 -17.34
C SER A 78 -13.64 19.29 -16.11
N ARG A 79 -13.54 18.01 -15.83
CA ARG A 79 -12.64 17.49 -14.79
C ARG A 79 -11.20 17.72 -15.19
N VAL A 80 -10.44 18.46 -14.38
CA VAL A 80 -9.03 18.75 -14.62
C VAL A 80 -8.13 17.91 -13.72
N PHE A 81 -8.57 17.68 -12.48
CA PHE A 81 -7.78 16.94 -11.49
C PHE A 81 -8.63 15.91 -10.77
N THR A 82 -8.04 14.79 -10.49
CA THR A 82 -8.59 13.76 -9.61
C THR A 82 -7.58 13.49 -8.49
N TYR A 83 -8.07 13.38 -7.25
CA TYR A 83 -7.24 13.18 -6.08
C TYR A 83 -7.59 11.87 -5.36
N PRO A 84 -7.38 10.70 -5.99
CA PRO A 84 -7.60 9.45 -5.30
C PRO A 84 -6.60 9.28 -4.17
N THR A 85 -7.07 8.77 -3.03
CA THR A 85 -6.24 8.48 -1.88
C THR A 85 -6.11 6.97 -1.70
N TYR A 86 -4.91 6.54 -1.38
CA TYR A 86 -4.60 5.13 -1.10
C TYR A 86 -4.07 5.00 0.31
N ARG A 87 -4.61 4.04 1.02
CA ARG A 87 -4.14 3.65 2.34
C ARG A 87 -3.17 2.49 2.17
N ILE A 88 -2.02 2.59 2.81
CA ILE A 88 -1.02 1.52 2.83
C ILE A 88 -0.82 1.11 4.27
N THR A 89 -1.02 -0.16 4.56
CA THR A 89 -0.92 -0.74 5.90
C THR A 89 0.13 -1.83 5.90
N VAL A 90 1.09 -1.70 6.79
CA VAL A 90 2.06 -2.75 7.12
C VAL A 90 1.48 -3.55 8.28
N TRP A 91 1.25 -4.83 8.08
CA TRP A 91 0.79 -5.75 9.11
C TRP A 91 1.95 -6.55 9.68
N ASP A 92 2.01 -6.63 11.00
CA ASP A 92 2.97 -7.44 11.72
C ASP A 92 2.31 -8.13 12.90
N THR A 93 2.96 -9.15 13.44
CA THR A 93 2.43 -9.91 14.58
C THR A 93 3.24 -9.62 15.81
N ALA A 94 2.53 -9.33 16.90
CA ALA A 94 3.13 -9.23 18.21
C ALA A 94 3.55 -10.64 18.71
N SER A 95 4.79 -10.98 18.57
CA SER A 95 5.37 -12.17 19.20
C SER A 95 6.33 -11.77 20.32
N GLY A 96 5.85 -11.78 21.56
CA GLY A 96 6.70 -11.54 22.71
C GLY A 96 7.18 -10.10 22.89
N ALA A 97 8.47 -9.85 22.86
CA ALA A 97 9.06 -8.52 22.90
C ALA A 97 8.98 -7.90 21.50
N VAL A 98 7.87 -7.30 21.19
CA VAL A 98 7.51 -6.83 19.85
C VAL A 98 8.42 -5.73 19.37
N SER A 99 8.90 -5.93 18.22
CA SER A 99 9.60 -4.92 17.46
C SER A 99 8.62 -4.15 16.53
N MET A 100 7.94 -3.13 17.07
CA MET A 100 7.35 -2.09 16.21
C MET A 100 8.43 -1.40 15.34
N ALA A 101 9.69 -1.63 15.63
CA ALA A 101 10.81 -1.11 14.88
C ALA A 101 10.85 -1.66 13.45
N SER A 102 10.45 -2.92 13.23
CA SER A 102 10.40 -3.51 11.89
C SER A 102 9.32 -2.87 11.02
N SER A 103 8.12 -2.70 11.56
CA SER A 103 7.02 -2.04 10.85
C SER A 103 7.30 -0.57 10.56
N ALA A 104 7.97 0.12 11.48
CA ALA A 104 8.41 1.49 11.28
C ALA A 104 9.48 1.59 10.18
N ALA A 105 10.43 0.67 10.14
CA ALA A 105 11.44 0.61 9.09
C ALA A 105 10.82 0.32 7.72
N ILE A 106 9.86 -0.60 7.65
CA ILE A 106 9.11 -0.91 6.43
C ILE A 106 8.33 0.32 5.96
N MET A 107 7.60 0.99 6.86
CA MET A 107 6.84 2.20 6.52
C MET A 107 7.76 3.34 6.06
N SER A 108 8.91 3.52 6.70
CA SER A 108 9.91 4.51 6.27
C SER A 108 10.44 4.21 4.87
N ARG A 109 10.62 2.93 4.52
CA ARG A 109 11.03 2.55 3.17
C ARG A 109 9.92 2.81 2.16
N ILE A 110 8.67 2.51 2.50
CA ILE A 110 7.50 2.83 1.68
C ILE A 110 7.43 4.34 1.41
N ASP A 111 7.62 5.18 2.43
CA ASP A 111 7.67 6.63 2.27
C ASP A 111 8.76 7.06 1.29
N THR A 112 9.96 6.49 1.39
CA THR A 112 11.04 6.78 0.46
C THR A 112 10.69 6.46 -1.00
N LEU A 113 9.89 5.40 -1.20
CA LEU A 113 9.51 4.94 -2.54
C LEU A 113 8.32 5.71 -3.14
N LEU A 114 7.40 6.16 -2.30
CA LEU A 114 6.13 6.71 -2.77
C LEU A 114 5.98 8.21 -2.55
N ASP A 115 6.49 8.75 -1.45
CA ASP A 115 6.29 10.16 -1.13
C ASP A 115 7.09 11.07 -2.06
N ASN A 116 6.45 12.15 -2.48
CA ASN A 116 6.99 13.14 -3.42
C ASN A 116 7.45 12.57 -4.79
N GLN A 117 6.84 11.47 -5.24
CA GLN A 117 7.16 10.88 -6.53
C GLN A 117 6.32 11.49 -7.67
N HIS A 118 7.01 11.88 -8.75
CA HIS A 118 6.39 12.29 -10.00
C HIS A 118 6.40 11.12 -10.98
N VAL A 119 5.23 10.63 -11.35
CA VAL A 119 5.08 9.52 -12.27
C VAL A 119 4.68 10.05 -13.64
N SER A 120 5.64 10.13 -14.54
CA SER A 120 5.46 10.64 -15.90
C SER A 120 5.40 9.54 -16.97
N SER A 121 5.73 8.31 -16.61
CA SER A 121 5.74 7.16 -17.51
C SER A 121 4.36 6.58 -17.79
N THR A 122 3.35 7.02 -17.02
CA THR A 122 1.96 6.55 -17.13
C THR A 122 1.07 7.58 -17.82
N SER A 123 -0.08 7.13 -18.31
CA SER A 123 -1.15 7.98 -18.77
C SER A 123 -2.42 7.62 -17.96
N PRO A 124 -2.93 8.52 -17.13
CA PRO A 124 -2.48 9.89 -16.88
C PRO A 124 -1.18 9.96 -16.05
N ARG A 125 -0.50 11.09 -16.15
CA ARG A 125 0.62 11.42 -15.24
C ARG A 125 0.07 11.78 -13.87
N PHE A 126 0.81 11.44 -12.82
CA PHE A 126 0.39 11.81 -11.47
C PHE A 126 1.57 12.08 -10.54
N TYR A 127 1.26 12.74 -9.44
CA TYR A 127 2.17 13.04 -8.36
C TYR A 127 1.67 12.36 -7.08
N CYS A 128 2.53 11.61 -6.43
CA CYS A 128 2.21 10.94 -5.18
C CYS A 128 2.74 11.73 -3.99
N ARG A 129 1.90 11.96 -2.99
CA ARG A 129 2.28 12.64 -1.76
C ARG A 129 1.63 12.00 -0.55
N ARG A 130 2.41 11.84 0.51
CA ARG A 130 1.89 11.42 1.81
C ARG A 130 0.99 12.49 2.43
N GLU A 131 -0.20 12.11 2.89
CA GLU A 131 -1.16 13.01 3.52
C GLU A 131 -1.20 12.91 5.04
N SER A 132 -1.01 11.70 5.58
CA SER A 132 -1.11 11.46 7.01
C SER A 132 0.18 10.95 7.60
N THR A 133 0.39 11.24 8.88
CA THR A 133 1.38 10.53 9.68
C THR A 133 0.97 9.07 9.83
N ALA A 134 1.97 8.18 9.94
CA ALA A 134 1.68 6.78 10.19
C ALA A 134 0.95 6.61 11.53
N GLN A 135 -0.12 5.84 11.50
CA GLN A 135 -0.91 5.51 12.69
C GLN A 135 -0.73 4.02 12.98
N THR A 136 -0.62 3.68 14.25
CA THR A 136 -0.52 2.29 14.70
C THR A 136 -1.82 1.87 15.33
N PHE A 137 -2.29 0.67 15.01
CA PHE A 137 -3.47 0.06 15.62
C PHE A 137 -3.24 -1.44 15.80
N GLY A 138 -3.92 -2.04 16.75
CA GLY A 138 -3.84 -3.45 17.04
C GLY A 138 -5.18 -4.15 16.81
N LEU A 139 -5.12 -5.39 16.41
CA LEU A 139 -6.26 -6.30 16.31
C LEU A 139 -5.93 -7.59 17.05
N GLU A 140 -6.84 -8.01 17.94
CA GLU A 140 -6.74 -9.31 18.59
C GLU A 140 -7.70 -10.28 17.91
N SER A 141 -7.16 -11.40 17.44
CA SER A 141 -7.95 -12.47 16.84
C SER A 141 -7.34 -13.83 17.17
N GLY A 142 -8.16 -14.69 17.79
CA GLY A 142 -7.78 -16.07 18.02
C GLY A 142 -6.53 -16.28 18.91
N GLY A 143 -6.27 -15.37 19.86
CA GLY A 143 -5.08 -15.44 20.73
C GLY A 143 -3.79 -14.94 20.08
N ARG A 144 -3.89 -14.35 18.88
CA ARG A 144 -2.82 -13.67 18.18
C ARG A 144 -3.13 -12.17 18.16
N THR A 145 -2.15 -11.37 18.52
CA THR A 145 -2.23 -9.91 18.40
C THR A 145 -1.49 -9.48 17.14
N ASP A 146 -2.22 -9.04 16.15
CA ASP A 146 -1.65 -8.41 14.96
C ASP A 146 -1.74 -6.89 15.13
N PHE A 147 -0.72 -6.18 14.70
CA PHE A 147 -0.77 -4.73 14.66
C PHE A 147 -0.43 -4.22 13.27
N GLY A 148 -1.05 -3.10 12.92
CA GLY A 148 -0.86 -2.43 11.65
C GLY A 148 -0.28 -1.05 11.84
N VAL A 149 0.63 -0.68 10.96
CA VAL A 149 1.07 0.71 10.78
C VAL A 149 0.54 1.18 9.44
N THR A 150 -0.28 2.23 9.45
CA THR A 150 -0.94 2.72 8.24
C THR A 150 -0.59 4.16 7.92
N ALA A 151 -0.44 4.47 6.65
CA ALA A 151 -0.31 5.82 6.12
C ALA A 151 -1.20 6.00 4.90
N VAL A 152 -1.60 7.25 4.65
CA VAL A 152 -2.43 7.61 3.50
C VAL A 152 -1.62 8.44 2.53
N TYR A 153 -1.71 8.08 1.26
CA TYR A 153 -1.06 8.76 0.15
C TYR A 153 -2.10 9.30 -0.82
N ARG A 154 -1.95 10.54 -1.21
CA ARG A 154 -2.78 11.19 -2.23
C ARG A 154 -2.07 11.13 -3.56
N MET A 155 -2.82 10.76 -4.59
CA MET A 155 -2.38 10.82 -5.97
C MET A 155 -3.05 12.01 -6.66
N VAL A 156 -2.25 12.98 -7.06
CA VAL A 156 -2.74 14.14 -7.81
C VAL A 156 -2.54 13.85 -9.29
N THR A 157 -3.65 13.68 -10.00
CA THR A 157 -3.61 13.38 -11.44
C THR A 157 -3.99 14.60 -12.26
N GLN A 158 -3.31 14.77 -13.37
CA GLN A 158 -3.65 15.76 -14.40
C GLN A 158 -4.16 15.01 -15.62
N GLN A 159 -5.36 15.34 -16.03
CA GLN A 159 -5.99 14.83 -17.26
C GLN A 159 -5.60 15.68 -18.46
#